data_b1bdd559733f228351e3fceb64980f6e
#
_entry.id   b1bdd559733f228351e3fceb64980f6e
#
_cell.length_a   1.000
_cell.length_b   1.000
_cell.length_c   1.000
_cell.angle_alpha   90.00
_cell.angle_beta   90.00
_cell.angle_gamma   90.00
#
_symmetry.space_group_name_H-M   'P 1'
#
loop_
_entity.id
_entity.type
_entity.pdbx_description
1 polymer ?
#
loop_
_entity_poly.entity_id
_entity_poly.type
_entity_poly.pdbx_seq_one_letter_code
_entity_poly.pdbx_strand_id
1 'polypeptide(L)'
;LTIFFLIIAVVITARTMIGNHFKKKFSKRPPPGIIVTNIVNEEFSEKLETFGTAISSKSKTFKIRKDDVVGELQLKNKVKKGELILNLKSENIIAPFDGVLGYTGLTEDIFVSDNIFIITLDDNSTIFSDIKVPESYAPFIKKGLPVEAKVSSYKNKVFNGEVDFISSRINADTRSLLSR
;
A
#
# COMPACT_ATOMS: atom_id res chain seq x y z
N LEU A 1 -26.35 6.54 94.41
CA LEU A 1 -27.23 6.94 93.27
C LEU A 1 -26.54 7.91 92.28
N THR A 2 -25.86 8.91 92.76
CA THR A 2 -25.18 9.91 91.90
C THR A 2 -24.04 9.36 91.02
N ILE A 3 -23.25 8.41 91.53
CA ILE A 3 -22.20 7.76 90.74
C ILE A 3 -22.76 6.94 89.59
N PHE A 4 -23.90 6.32 89.79
CA PHE A 4 -24.55 5.55 88.71
C PHE A 4 -25.04 6.43 87.56
N PHE A 5 -25.63 7.58 87.84
CA PHE A 5 -26.03 8.55 86.83
C PHE A 5 -24.83 9.16 86.09
N LEU A 6 -23.74 9.37 86.82
CA LEU A 6 -22.50 9.89 86.20
C LEU A 6 -21.87 8.91 85.21
N ILE A 7 -21.89 7.60 85.50
CA ILE A 7 -21.43 6.55 84.61
C ILE A 7 -22.32 6.49 83.37
N ILE A 8 -23.63 6.56 83.53
CA ILE A 8 -24.59 6.54 82.36
C ILE A 8 -24.36 7.75 81.44
N ALA A 9 -24.16 8.95 82.05
CA ALA A 9 -23.87 10.16 81.27
C ALA A 9 -22.56 10.06 80.47
N VAL A 10 -21.51 9.48 81.05
CA VAL A 10 -20.25 9.25 80.39
C VAL A 10 -20.39 8.23 79.23
N VAL A 11 -21.15 7.16 79.41
CA VAL A 11 -21.41 6.15 78.38
C VAL A 11 -22.22 6.76 77.23
N ILE A 12 -23.23 7.57 77.50
CA ILE A 12 -24.06 8.21 76.47
C ILE A 12 -23.22 9.22 75.67
N THR A 13 -22.39 10.04 76.36
CA THR A 13 -21.52 11.01 75.67
C THR A 13 -20.45 10.34 74.86
N ALA A 14 -19.83 9.26 75.34
CA ALA A 14 -18.87 8.47 74.58
C ALA A 14 -19.51 7.85 73.32
N ARG A 15 -20.71 7.26 73.47
CA ARG A 15 -21.42 6.67 72.36
C ARG A 15 -21.83 7.68 71.28
N THR A 16 -22.27 8.87 71.68
CA THR A 16 -22.60 9.95 70.74
C THR A 16 -21.37 10.51 70.03
N MET A 17 -20.25 10.67 70.72
CA MET A 17 -19.00 11.11 70.15
C MET A 17 -18.46 10.12 69.12
N ILE A 18 -18.44 8.85 69.46
CA ILE A 18 -18.01 7.77 68.55
C ILE A 18 -18.91 7.70 67.35
N GLY A 19 -20.23 7.72 67.54
CA GLY A 19 -21.21 7.69 66.46
C GLY A 19 -21.06 8.85 65.45
N ASN A 20 -20.83 10.06 65.97
CA ASN A 20 -20.63 11.25 65.15
C ASN A 20 -19.26 11.23 64.43
N HIS A 21 -18.26 10.66 65.06
CA HIS A 21 -16.93 10.48 64.39
C HIS A 21 -17.03 9.52 63.22
N PHE A 22 -17.68 8.40 63.39
CA PHE A 22 -17.91 7.42 62.31
C PHE A 22 -18.80 7.99 61.19
N LYS A 23 -19.86 8.69 61.50
CA LYS A 23 -20.69 9.37 60.49
C LYS A 23 -19.92 10.37 59.68
N LYS A 24 -19.03 11.19 60.28
CA LYS A 24 -18.18 12.14 59.54
C LYS A 24 -17.18 11.44 58.61
N LYS A 25 -16.60 10.31 59.06
CA LYS A 25 -15.55 9.62 58.33
C LYS A 25 -16.08 8.75 57.20
N PHE A 26 -17.28 8.15 57.33
CA PHE A 26 -17.81 7.18 56.36
C PHE A 26 -19.04 7.66 55.60
N SER A 27 -19.60 8.83 55.87
CA SER A 27 -20.78 9.34 55.17
C SER A 27 -20.45 10.01 53.83
N LYS A 28 -19.20 10.40 53.62
CA LYS A 28 -18.75 10.96 52.34
C LYS A 28 -18.22 9.84 51.45
N ARG A 29 -19.08 9.26 50.65
CA ARG A 29 -18.63 8.42 49.52
C ARG A 29 -17.87 9.33 48.57
N PRO A 30 -16.67 8.95 48.14
CA PRO A 30 -15.99 9.71 47.09
C PRO A 30 -16.93 9.76 45.87
N PRO A 31 -16.99 10.89 45.18
CA PRO A 31 -17.78 10.96 43.94
C PRO A 31 -17.33 9.84 43.01
N PRO A 32 -18.25 9.21 42.28
CA PRO A 32 -17.87 8.20 41.28
C PRO A 32 -16.89 8.84 40.31
N GLY A 33 -15.76 8.15 40.07
CA GLY A 33 -14.82 8.57 39.04
C GLY A 33 -15.49 8.50 37.66
N ILE A 34 -15.55 9.61 36.99
CA ILE A 34 -16.03 9.67 35.60
C ILE A 34 -14.80 9.71 34.71
N ILE A 35 -14.68 8.74 33.82
CA ILE A 35 -13.70 8.78 32.75
C ILE A 35 -14.26 9.69 31.67
N VAL A 36 -13.62 10.84 31.47
CA VAL A 36 -13.95 11.77 30.38
C VAL A 36 -12.91 11.61 29.29
N THR A 37 -13.35 11.46 28.06
CA THR A 37 -12.51 11.49 26.88
C THR A 37 -12.89 12.72 26.07
N ASN A 38 -11.90 13.48 25.66
CA ASN A 38 -12.13 14.59 24.74
C ASN A 38 -12.53 14.01 23.38
N ILE A 39 -13.65 14.47 22.85
CA ILE A 39 -14.05 14.16 21.48
C ILE A 39 -13.16 15.02 20.58
N VAL A 40 -12.34 14.35 19.81
CA VAL A 40 -11.56 14.98 18.73
C VAL A 40 -12.29 14.70 17.44
N ASN A 41 -12.55 15.73 16.64
CA ASN A 41 -13.03 15.54 15.27
C ASN A 41 -11.84 15.04 14.44
N GLU A 42 -11.83 13.78 14.11
CA GLU A 42 -10.91 13.19 13.14
C GLU A 42 -11.66 12.97 11.83
N GLU A 43 -11.05 13.42 10.74
CA GLU A 43 -11.54 13.06 9.41
C GLU A 43 -11.21 11.57 9.17
N PHE A 44 -12.22 10.76 9.22
CA PHE A 44 -12.11 9.34 8.91
C PHE A 44 -12.28 9.14 7.41
N SER A 45 -11.20 8.76 6.73
CA SER A 45 -11.25 8.35 5.33
C SER A 45 -11.13 6.82 5.24
N GLU A 46 -12.07 6.21 4.54
CA GLU A 46 -11.97 4.78 4.23
C GLU A 46 -10.80 4.56 3.25
N LYS A 47 -9.89 3.64 3.60
CA LYS A 47 -8.76 3.29 2.75
C LYS A 47 -8.96 1.87 2.24
N LEU A 48 -8.87 1.70 0.92
CA LEU A 48 -8.82 0.39 0.30
C LEU A 48 -7.36 -0.03 0.14
N GLU A 49 -6.98 -1.12 0.78
CA GLU A 49 -5.68 -1.76 0.56
C GLU A 49 -5.84 -2.91 -0.45
N THR A 50 -5.01 -2.90 -1.48
CA THR A 50 -5.04 -3.92 -2.53
C THR A 50 -3.65 -4.15 -3.09
N PHE A 51 -3.50 -5.20 -3.89
CA PHE A 51 -2.24 -5.55 -4.54
C PHE A 51 -2.31 -5.19 -6.01
N GLY A 52 -1.20 -4.71 -6.54
CA GLY A 52 -1.05 -4.38 -7.93
C GLY A 52 0.23 -4.95 -8.54
N THR A 53 0.26 -5.00 -9.86
CA THR A 53 1.45 -5.37 -10.62
C THR A 53 2.02 -4.12 -11.27
N ALA A 54 3.28 -3.85 -10.99
CA ALA A 54 4.00 -2.73 -11.60
C ALA A 54 4.36 -3.07 -13.06
N ILE A 55 4.04 -2.18 -13.98
CA ILE A 55 4.34 -2.30 -15.40
C ILE A 55 4.96 -1.01 -15.92
N SER A 56 5.83 -1.13 -16.92
CA SER A 56 6.44 0.01 -17.59
C SER A 56 5.39 0.81 -18.38
N SER A 57 5.59 2.12 -18.46
CA SER A 57 4.67 3.01 -19.22
C SER A 57 4.60 2.66 -20.70
N LYS A 58 5.73 2.25 -21.27
CA LYS A 58 5.84 1.76 -22.63
C LYS A 58 6.73 0.53 -22.66
N SER A 59 6.33 -0.45 -23.44
CA SER A 59 7.12 -1.66 -23.68
C SER A 59 7.06 -2.02 -25.16
N LYS A 60 8.20 -2.36 -25.72
CA LYS A 60 8.31 -2.86 -27.10
C LYS A 60 9.14 -4.12 -27.10
N THR A 61 8.59 -5.17 -27.67
CA THR A 61 9.26 -6.47 -27.81
C THR A 61 9.67 -6.70 -29.24
N PHE A 62 10.92 -7.07 -29.43
CA PHE A 62 11.50 -7.47 -30.72
C PHE A 62 11.82 -8.97 -30.65
N LYS A 63 11.30 -9.75 -31.59
CA LYS A 63 11.63 -11.16 -31.78
C LYS A 63 12.61 -11.27 -32.93
N ILE A 64 13.78 -11.80 -32.68
CA ILE A 64 14.92 -11.75 -33.58
C ILE A 64 15.46 -13.17 -33.80
N ARG A 65 15.67 -13.55 -35.06
CA ARG A 65 16.40 -14.79 -35.42
C ARG A 65 17.90 -14.54 -35.30
N LYS A 66 18.61 -15.44 -34.67
CA LYS A 66 20.08 -15.35 -34.56
C LYS A 66 20.74 -15.25 -35.92
N ASP A 67 20.24 -15.97 -36.92
CA ASP A 67 20.79 -16.01 -38.29
C ASP A 67 20.62 -14.70 -39.07
N ASP A 68 19.71 -13.83 -38.64
CA ASP A 68 19.47 -12.51 -39.25
C ASP A 68 20.36 -11.41 -38.67
N VAL A 69 21.08 -11.66 -37.60
CA VAL A 69 21.95 -10.68 -36.96
C VAL A 69 23.22 -10.46 -37.77
N VAL A 70 23.58 -9.20 -38.03
CA VAL A 70 24.78 -8.82 -38.73
C VAL A 70 25.80 -8.24 -37.74
N GLY A 71 26.96 -8.90 -37.61
CA GLY A 71 28.03 -8.48 -36.72
C GLY A 71 27.90 -9.02 -35.29
N GLU A 72 28.70 -8.48 -34.38
CA GLU A 72 28.66 -8.88 -32.98
C GLU A 72 27.48 -8.25 -32.24
N LEU A 73 26.86 -9.04 -31.40
CA LEU A 73 25.77 -8.58 -30.55
C LEU A 73 26.31 -7.73 -29.38
N GLN A 74 26.20 -6.42 -29.48
CA GLN A 74 26.55 -5.51 -28.42
C GLN A 74 25.35 -5.32 -27.48
N LEU A 75 25.40 -5.95 -26.31
CA LEU A 75 24.34 -5.86 -25.32
C LEU A 75 24.46 -4.52 -24.56
N LYS A 76 23.56 -3.59 -24.89
CA LYS A 76 23.42 -2.31 -24.17
C LYS A 76 22.33 -2.45 -23.11
N ASN A 77 22.53 -1.83 -21.95
CA ASN A 77 21.49 -1.81 -20.92
C ASN A 77 20.48 -0.67 -21.11
N LYS A 78 20.93 0.46 -21.68
CA LYS A 78 20.08 1.65 -21.88
C LYS A 78 20.30 2.19 -23.29
N VAL A 79 19.22 2.68 -23.88
CA VAL A 79 19.24 3.33 -25.20
C VAL A 79 18.39 4.58 -25.20
N LYS A 80 18.73 5.53 -26.08
CA LYS A 80 17.93 6.73 -26.36
C LYS A 80 17.10 6.51 -27.62
N LYS A 81 16.02 7.27 -27.73
CA LYS A 81 15.20 7.30 -28.94
C LYS A 81 16.06 7.59 -30.18
N GLY A 82 15.88 6.77 -31.23
CA GLY A 82 16.65 6.86 -32.48
C GLY A 82 18.00 6.16 -32.42
N GLU A 83 18.43 5.61 -31.29
CA GLU A 83 19.68 4.86 -31.17
C GLU A 83 19.52 3.47 -31.75
N LEU A 84 20.58 3.02 -32.44
CA LEU A 84 20.64 1.68 -32.99
C LEU A 84 20.76 0.63 -31.88
N ILE A 85 19.82 -0.32 -31.89
CA ILE A 85 19.83 -1.46 -30.96
C ILE A 85 20.58 -2.63 -31.62
N LEU A 86 20.22 -2.96 -32.88
CA LEU A 86 20.74 -4.12 -33.56
C LEU A 86 20.68 -3.96 -35.10
N ASN A 87 21.67 -4.46 -35.79
CA ASN A 87 21.68 -4.60 -37.24
C ASN A 87 21.19 -6.00 -37.65
N LEU A 88 20.19 -6.04 -38.49
CA LEU A 88 19.73 -7.28 -39.13
C LEU A 88 20.01 -7.25 -40.66
N LYS A 89 20.01 -8.41 -41.26
CA LYS A 89 20.19 -8.53 -42.71
C LYS A 89 19.12 -7.79 -43.52
N SER A 90 17.89 -7.72 -42.94
CA SER A 90 16.74 -7.11 -43.63
C SER A 90 16.54 -5.64 -43.24
N GLU A 91 16.82 -5.26 -41.98
CA GLU A 91 16.54 -3.95 -41.44
C GLU A 91 17.40 -3.66 -40.19
N ASN A 92 17.45 -2.39 -39.81
CA ASN A 92 18.06 -1.97 -38.55
C ASN A 92 16.99 -1.78 -37.49
N ILE A 93 17.18 -2.36 -36.32
CA ILE A 93 16.31 -2.13 -35.18
C ILE A 93 16.78 -0.87 -34.45
N ILE A 94 15.92 0.14 -34.43
CA ILE A 94 16.14 1.44 -33.80
C ILE A 94 15.19 1.59 -32.64
N ALA A 95 15.68 2.20 -31.53
CA ALA A 95 14.87 2.47 -30.35
C ALA A 95 13.77 3.50 -30.64
N PRO A 96 12.47 3.15 -30.49
CA PRO A 96 11.38 4.08 -30.74
C PRO A 96 11.22 5.12 -29.61
N PHE A 97 11.76 4.87 -28.43
CA PHE A 97 11.75 5.73 -27.25
C PHE A 97 12.97 5.44 -26.35
N ASP A 98 13.21 6.30 -25.39
CA ASP A 98 14.26 6.11 -24.39
C ASP A 98 13.86 4.98 -23.43
N GLY A 99 14.80 4.08 -23.12
CA GLY A 99 14.44 2.99 -22.22
C GLY A 99 15.60 2.07 -21.83
N VAL A 100 15.23 1.02 -21.13
CA VAL A 100 16.10 -0.04 -20.66
C VAL A 100 15.86 -1.30 -21.50
N LEU A 101 16.93 -1.91 -21.98
CA LEU A 101 16.87 -3.14 -22.75
C LEU A 101 16.96 -4.36 -21.84
N GLY A 102 16.03 -5.28 -22.03
CA GLY A 102 16.03 -6.63 -21.48
C GLY A 102 16.30 -7.64 -22.57
N TYR A 103 16.98 -8.72 -22.24
CA TYR A 103 17.35 -9.77 -23.18
C TYR A 103 16.91 -11.14 -22.66
N THR A 104 16.28 -11.93 -23.51
CA THR A 104 15.86 -13.28 -23.17
C THR A 104 16.24 -14.24 -24.28
N GLY A 105 16.74 -15.43 -23.93
CA GLY A 105 17.13 -16.44 -24.91
C GLY A 105 18.55 -16.29 -25.45
N LEU A 106 19.42 -15.51 -24.78
CA LEU A 106 20.83 -15.33 -25.15
C LEU A 106 21.78 -16.30 -24.46
N THR A 107 21.33 -17.12 -23.52
CA THR A 107 22.18 -18.12 -22.86
C THR A 107 22.44 -19.30 -23.78
N GLU A 108 23.69 -19.69 -23.90
CA GLU A 108 24.15 -20.76 -24.81
C GLU A 108 23.48 -22.12 -24.55
N ASP A 109 22.97 -22.37 -23.34
CA ASP A 109 22.40 -23.64 -22.90
C ASP A 109 20.86 -23.74 -22.91
N ILE A 110 20.14 -22.65 -23.20
CA ILE A 110 18.70 -22.68 -23.29
C ILE A 110 18.30 -22.68 -24.78
N PHE A 111 18.12 -23.89 -25.32
CA PHE A 111 17.44 -24.10 -26.58
C PHE A 111 15.98 -23.64 -26.48
N VAL A 112 15.72 -22.36 -26.75
CA VAL A 112 14.42 -21.97 -27.25
C VAL A 112 14.35 -22.56 -28.67
N SER A 113 13.41 -23.41 -28.95
CA SER A 113 13.36 -24.36 -30.08
C SER A 113 13.47 -23.76 -31.49
N ASP A 114 13.62 -22.44 -31.66
CA ASP A 114 13.53 -21.76 -32.94
C ASP A 114 14.67 -20.80 -33.25
N ASN A 115 15.84 -20.89 -32.61
CA ASN A 115 16.96 -19.97 -32.90
C ASN A 115 16.56 -18.46 -32.76
N ILE A 116 15.57 -18.17 -31.91
CA ILE A 116 15.02 -16.85 -31.68
C ILE A 116 15.46 -16.35 -30.32
N PHE A 117 15.87 -15.10 -30.23
CA PHE A 117 15.98 -14.37 -28.98
C PHE A 117 15.06 -13.16 -28.95
N ILE A 118 14.78 -12.69 -27.76
CA ILE A 118 13.84 -11.59 -27.53
C ILE A 118 14.58 -10.43 -26.89
N ILE A 119 14.42 -9.25 -27.47
CA ILE A 119 14.82 -7.99 -26.85
C ILE A 119 13.55 -7.26 -26.43
N THR A 120 13.48 -6.82 -25.19
CA THR A 120 12.45 -5.91 -24.70
C THR A 120 13.05 -4.54 -24.46
N LEU A 121 12.35 -3.50 -24.87
CA LEU A 121 12.69 -2.12 -24.55
C LEU A 121 11.57 -1.56 -23.67
N ASP A 122 11.90 -1.20 -22.45
CA ASP A 122 10.96 -0.74 -21.43
C ASP A 122 11.27 0.68 -20.97
N ASP A 123 10.28 1.56 -21.06
CA ASP A 123 10.33 2.92 -20.51
C ASP A 123 9.91 2.89 -19.05
N ASN A 124 10.90 2.95 -18.16
CA ASN A 124 10.71 2.93 -16.71
C ASN A 124 10.71 4.33 -16.08
N SER A 125 10.56 5.39 -16.89
CA SER A 125 10.47 6.77 -16.39
C SER A 125 9.19 7.00 -15.57
N THR A 126 8.11 6.33 -15.98
CA THR A 126 6.83 6.26 -15.27
C THR A 126 6.42 4.80 -15.15
N ILE A 127 5.95 4.41 -13.98
CA ILE A 127 5.47 3.06 -13.72
C ILE A 127 3.97 3.12 -13.50
N PHE A 128 3.24 2.30 -14.22
CA PHE A 128 1.84 2.03 -13.93
C PHE A 128 1.71 0.85 -12.98
N SER A 129 0.62 0.81 -12.25
CA SER A 129 0.26 -0.33 -11.43
C SER A 129 -1.17 -0.76 -11.77
N ASP A 130 -1.31 -1.95 -12.30
CA ASP A 130 -2.62 -2.55 -12.54
C ASP A 130 -3.10 -3.20 -11.24
N ILE A 131 -4.24 -2.73 -10.77
CA ILE A 131 -4.88 -3.18 -9.52
C ILE A 131 -6.27 -3.73 -9.82
N LYS A 132 -6.67 -4.73 -9.04
CA LYS A 132 -8.02 -5.28 -9.07
C LYS A 132 -8.81 -4.72 -7.89
N VAL A 133 -9.79 -3.91 -8.17
CA VAL A 133 -10.67 -3.30 -7.19
C VAL A 133 -11.92 -4.15 -7.03
N PRO A 134 -12.31 -4.60 -5.84
CA PRO A 134 -13.55 -5.33 -5.63
C PRO A 134 -14.77 -4.52 -6.10
N GLU A 135 -15.80 -5.18 -6.62
CA GLU A 135 -17.01 -4.55 -7.16
C GLU A 135 -17.69 -3.61 -6.15
N SER A 136 -17.65 -3.95 -4.86
CA SER A 136 -18.22 -3.12 -3.78
C SER A 136 -17.60 -1.73 -3.68
N TYR A 137 -16.35 -1.57 -4.11
CA TYR A 137 -15.63 -0.29 -4.10
C TYR A 137 -15.70 0.46 -5.44
N ALA A 138 -16.23 -0.17 -6.49
CA ALA A 138 -16.32 0.43 -7.81
C ALA A 138 -16.97 1.83 -7.83
N PRO A 139 -18.05 2.11 -7.08
CA PRO A 139 -18.67 3.45 -7.06
C PRO A 139 -17.79 4.55 -6.48
N PHE A 140 -16.81 4.18 -5.66
CA PHE A 140 -15.95 5.13 -4.93
C PHE A 140 -14.65 5.43 -5.67
N ILE A 141 -14.24 4.58 -6.62
CA ILE A 141 -13.02 4.78 -7.40
C ILE A 141 -13.28 5.77 -8.53
N LYS A 142 -12.46 6.81 -8.58
CA LYS A 142 -12.54 7.87 -9.60
C LYS A 142 -11.14 8.19 -10.13
N LYS A 143 -11.06 8.62 -11.38
CA LYS A 143 -9.81 9.15 -11.95
C LYS A 143 -9.31 10.33 -11.12
N GLY A 144 -8.00 10.38 -10.87
CA GLY A 144 -7.36 11.37 -10.03
C GLY A 144 -7.40 11.08 -8.52
N LEU A 145 -7.97 9.92 -8.10
CA LEU A 145 -7.93 9.53 -6.70
C LEU A 145 -6.47 9.25 -6.29
N PRO A 146 -5.98 9.84 -5.18
CA PRO A 146 -4.61 9.63 -4.74
C PRO A 146 -4.39 8.19 -4.29
N VAL A 147 -3.23 7.65 -4.66
CA VAL A 147 -2.80 6.27 -4.33
C VAL A 147 -1.40 6.30 -3.74
N GLU A 148 -1.22 5.54 -2.66
CA GLU A 148 0.08 5.26 -2.08
C GLU A 148 0.49 3.83 -2.37
N ALA A 149 1.66 3.63 -2.99
CA ALA A 149 2.20 2.30 -3.26
C ALA A 149 3.44 2.03 -2.42
N LYS A 150 3.48 0.83 -1.84
CA LYS A 150 4.64 0.29 -1.11
C LYS A 150 5.15 -0.94 -1.84
N VAL A 151 6.46 -1.00 -2.05
CA VAL A 151 7.11 -2.11 -2.76
C VAL A 151 8.01 -2.84 -1.77
N SER A 152 7.93 -4.16 -1.74
CA SER A 152 8.69 -5.00 -0.80
C SER A 152 10.21 -4.82 -0.90
N SER A 153 10.72 -4.52 -2.10
CA SER A 153 12.14 -4.24 -2.33
C SER A 153 12.61 -2.89 -1.76
N TYR A 154 11.68 -1.98 -1.44
CA TYR A 154 11.98 -0.65 -0.92
C TYR A 154 11.17 -0.38 0.35
N LYS A 155 11.50 -1.10 1.44
CA LYS A 155 10.73 -1.13 2.70
C LYS A 155 10.40 0.23 3.31
N ASN A 156 11.27 1.23 3.10
CA ASN A 156 11.13 2.57 3.71
C ASN A 156 10.71 3.64 2.69
N LYS A 157 10.26 3.24 1.50
CA LYS A 157 9.89 4.18 0.45
C LYS A 157 8.42 4.03 0.10
N VAL A 158 7.70 5.14 0.12
CA VAL A 158 6.32 5.25 -0.36
C VAL A 158 6.34 5.97 -1.69
N PHE A 159 5.65 5.43 -2.65
CA PHE A 159 5.48 6.02 -3.97
C PHE A 159 4.06 6.56 -4.06
N ASN A 160 3.93 7.82 -4.42
CA ASN A 160 2.65 8.48 -4.59
C ASN A 160 2.26 8.48 -6.06
N GLY A 161 1.01 8.24 -6.32
CA GLY A 161 0.42 8.26 -7.64
C GLY A 161 -1.04 8.62 -7.58
N GLU A 162 -1.70 8.50 -8.71
CA GLU A 162 -3.13 8.74 -8.83
C GLU A 162 -3.75 7.70 -9.77
N VAL A 163 -5.05 7.50 -9.64
CA VAL A 163 -5.82 6.64 -10.56
C VAL A 163 -5.92 7.32 -11.91
N ASP A 164 -5.27 6.76 -12.94
CA ASP A 164 -5.31 7.27 -14.31
C ASP A 164 -6.43 6.65 -15.15
N PHE A 165 -6.64 5.34 -14.98
CA PHE A 165 -7.60 4.58 -15.78
C PHE A 165 -8.47 3.67 -14.91
N ILE A 166 -9.74 3.55 -15.29
CA ILE A 166 -10.71 2.65 -14.68
C ILE A 166 -11.44 1.93 -15.82
N SER A 167 -11.44 0.60 -15.76
CA SER A 167 -12.18 -0.22 -16.72
C SER A 167 -13.68 0.07 -16.65
N SER A 168 -14.36 0.10 -17.78
CA SER A 168 -15.82 0.21 -17.84
C SER A 168 -16.56 -1.10 -17.55
N ARG A 169 -15.81 -2.21 -17.41
CA ARG A 169 -16.38 -3.55 -17.22
C ARG A 169 -15.82 -4.20 -15.97
N ILE A 170 -16.72 -4.82 -15.21
CA ILE A 170 -16.38 -5.69 -14.10
C ILE A 170 -16.10 -7.09 -14.68
N ASN A 171 -15.00 -7.70 -14.26
CA ASN A 171 -14.71 -9.09 -14.57
C ASN A 171 -15.64 -9.98 -13.74
N ALA A 172 -16.48 -10.78 -14.44
CA ALA A 172 -17.50 -11.62 -13.79
C ALA A 172 -16.89 -12.74 -12.94
N ASP A 173 -15.74 -13.31 -13.35
CA ASP A 173 -15.12 -14.42 -12.64
C ASP A 173 -14.47 -13.97 -11.33
N THR A 174 -13.84 -12.80 -11.35
CA THR A 174 -13.13 -12.25 -10.18
C THR A 174 -13.93 -11.21 -9.41
N ARG A 175 -15.11 -10.82 -9.91
CA ARG A 175 -15.94 -9.74 -9.36
C ARG A 175 -15.13 -8.49 -9.01
N SER A 176 -14.25 -8.12 -9.93
CA SER A 176 -13.35 -6.99 -9.74
C SER A 176 -13.29 -6.08 -10.96
N LEU A 177 -13.02 -4.82 -10.71
CA LEU A 177 -12.78 -3.78 -11.68
C LEU A 177 -11.28 -3.60 -11.84
N LEU A 178 -10.78 -3.54 -13.07
CA LEU A 178 -9.39 -3.19 -13.34
C LEU A 178 -9.24 -1.67 -13.24
N SER A 179 -8.28 -1.24 -12.44
CA SER A 179 -7.87 0.17 -12.31
C SER A 179 -6.36 0.29 -12.46
N ARG A 180 -5.88 1.40 -12.93
CA ARG A 180 -4.47 1.68 -13.15
C ARG A 180 -4.10 3.01 -12.55
#